data_1848433a28f3956021c2f93d246591f8
#
_entry.id   1848433a28f3956021c2f93d246591f8
#
_cell.length_a   1.000
_cell.length_b   1.000
_cell.length_c   1.000
_cell.angle_alpha   90.00
_cell.angle_beta   90.00
_cell.angle_gamma   90.00
#
_symmetry.space_group_name_H-M   'P 1'
#
loop_
_entity.id
_entity.type
_entity.pdbx_description
1 polymer ?
#
loop_
_entity_poly.entity_id
_entity_poly.type
_entity_poly.pdbx_seq_one_letter_code
_entity_poly.pdbx_strand_id
1 'polypeptide(L)'
;MNPTNVIGGNPSTGTVTLSQAAPAGGAVVTLSSSSMFAAVPATVTVQAGSTTATFSVMTTAPTAGLSVTITASDTNSKSAALAVNPVPLSLLNGTYAFNFSGLVQKQATALFLSGSFAADGKGHITSGVEDLNQNFGASISENTGLTGSYTVGDDGRGMLSFAVNGSTQQFAFVIESGGHGQLIWFDNTATGSGTFDLQTQSDFSANIFQGSWAFHWAGIDRNGHTTQAVGGFAFSGGGIQGLADRQNASSGFSESNVLGNFAPPDSNGHGIATITYGTQTIVYAYEIISSGRILLIEFDGDAGTIGEADLQTKSFSASDLSGDFVFSLSGIDGKFGSSAAIAGQFTADGAGSISGDATENIGGQFVVGKPLSGSFTFANSGSSTNFNGRGEMTLNLPDHAGGDTFVFYMVSPSQAFVMENDSVQLTSGVFLNQTGGPFTTASLAGDYGLEFSGNEGSVRVDLSGQFTASGTSTLPAGALDINNEDLPSVPFVFSNSPISNGSYTIADGKAGRGTITFKCAGGSFGFTFYFVSPTQFLVIETDQTFISTGIAEIQPIVP
;
A
#
# COMPACT_ATOMS: atom_id res chain seq x y z
N MET A 1 29.96 -7.29 -19.77
CA MET A 1 29.12 -7.08 -18.60
C MET A 1 27.71 -6.76 -19.07
N ASN A 2 26.72 -7.35 -18.45
CA ASN A 2 25.33 -7.07 -18.71
C ASN A 2 24.51 -7.28 -17.41
N PRO A 3 23.95 -6.21 -16.82
CA PRO A 3 24.16 -4.80 -17.18
C PRO A 3 25.59 -4.30 -16.94
N THR A 4 25.96 -3.17 -17.54
CA THR A 4 27.28 -2.51 -17.34
C THR A 4 27.27 -1.51 -16.19
N ASN A 5 26.10 -1.23 -15.63
CA ASN A 5 25.86 -0.34 -14.51
C ASN A 5 24.89 -1.03 -13.55
N VAL A 6 25.24 -1.13 -12.29
CA VAL A 6 24.40 -1.73 -11.23
C VAL A 6 24.47 -0.89 -9.97
N ILE A 7 23.44 -0.95 -9.16
CA ILE A 7 23.50 -0.54 -7.77
C ILE A 7 24.13 -1.69 -6.97
N GLY A 8 24.98 -1.36 -6.02
CA GLY A 8 25.66 -2.37 -5.19
C GLY A 8 24.66 -3.21 -4.40
N GLY A 9 24.79 -4.51 -4.52
CA GLY A 9 23.83 -5.52 -4.08
C GLY A 9 23.32 -6.34 -5.26
N ASN A 10 23.22 -5.74 -6.46
CA ASN A 10 22.76 -6.41 -7.66
C ASN A 10 23.87 -7.13 -8.41
N PRO A 11 23.61 -8.31 -8.96
CA PRO A 11 24.56 -9.02 -9.79
C PRO A 11 24.63 -8.43 -11.22
N SER A 12 25.78 -8.60 -11.85
CA SER A 12 25.95 -8.46 -13.30
C SER A 12 26.44 -9.79 -13.88
N THR A 13 26.14 -10.03 -15.14
CA THR A 13 26.65 -11.20 -15.87
C THR A 13 27.82 -10.80 -16.75
N GLY A 14 28.99 -11.41 -16.49
CA GLY A 14 30.13 -11.33 -17.38
C GLY A 14 30.10 -12.42 -18.46
N THR A 15 30.56 -12.11 -19.67
CA THR A 15 30.76 -13.10 -20.72
C THR A 15 32.21 -13.07 -21.18
N VAL A 16 32.89 -14.23 -21.11
CA VAL A 16 34.17 -14.45 -21.75
C VAL A 16 33.95 -14.95 -23.17
N THR A 17 34.67 -14.41 -24.14
CA THR A 17 34.64 -14.85 -25.54
C THR A 17 36.05 -15.16 -26.02
N LEU A 18 36.27 -16.38 -26.45
CA LEU A 18 37.53 -16.84 -27.05
C LEU A 18 37.54 -16.52 -28.55
N SER A 19 38.73 -16.31 -29.11
CA SER A 19 38.93 -16.10 -30.56
C SER A 19 38.71 -17.36 -31.40
N GLN A 20 38.79 -18.54 -30.78
CA GLN A 20 38.57 -19.85 -31.39
C GLN A 20 37.83 -20.77 -30.42
N ALA A 21 37.22 -21.84 -30.92
CA ALA A 21 36.56 -22.83 -30.08
C ALA A 21 37.54 -23.47 -29.10
N ALA A 22 37.08 -23.66 -27.85
CA ALA A 22 37.89 -24.28 -26.79
C ALA A 22 38.30 -25.72 -27.18
N PRO A 23 39.56 -26.13 -26.88
CA PRO A 23 40.07 -27.47 -27.19
C PRO A 23 39.30 -28.57 -26.43
N ALA A 24 39.59 -29.83 -26.79
CA ALA A 24 39.10 -30.97 -26.02
C ALA A 24 39.60 -30.87 -24.57
N GLY A 25 38.67 -30.86 -23.62
CA GLY A 25 38.92 -30.58 -22.19
C GLY A 25 38.49 -29.19 -21.74
N GLY A 26 38.13 -28.29 -22.66
CA GLY A 26 37.70 -26.92 -22.37
C GLY A 26 38.89 -25.94 -22.22
N ALA A 27 38.58 -24.67 -22.04
CA ALA A 27 39.57 -23.61 -21.77
C ALA A 27 39.21 -22.94 -20.41
N VAL A 28 40.17 -22.94 -19.47
CA VAL A 28 40.00 -22.30 -18.16
C VAL A 28 40.51 -20.88 -18.24
N VAL A 29 39.66 -19.93 -17.94
CA VAL A 29 39.99 -18.49 -17.92
C VAL A 29 39.96 -17.99 -16.48
N THR A 30 41.05 -17.39 -16.05
CA THR A 30 41.17 -16.78 -14.71
C THR A 30 40.48 -15.42 -14.72
N LEU A 31 39.73 -15.15 -13.65
CA LEU A 31 39.00 -13.90 -13.47
C LEU A 31 39.56 -13.13 -12.26
N SER A 32 39.55 -11.81 -12.35
CA SER A 32 39.89 -10.93 -11.24
C SER A 32 39.07 -9.64 -11.28
N SER A 33 38.85 -9.07 -10.11
CA SER A 33 38.18 -7.77 -9.92
C SER A 33 39.16 -6.76 -9.31
N SER A 34 39.07 -5.51 -9.72
CA SER A 34 39.85 -4.41 -9.16
C SER A 34 39.30 -3.88 -7.82
N SER A 35 38.12 -4.35 -7.36
CA SER A 35 37.47 -3.85 -6.15
C SER A 35 36.75 -4.97 -5.41
N MET A 36 36.73 -4.86 -4.09
CA MET A 36 35.94 -5.73 -3.21
C MET A 36 34.44 -5.56 -3.37
N PHE A 37 34.01 -4.44 -3.95
CA PHE A 37 32.60 -4.15 -4.20
C PHE A 37 32.01 -4.89 -5.43
N ALA A 38 32.80 -5.67 -6.14
CA ALA A 38 32.37 -6.56 -7.19
C ALA A 38 33.18 -7.84 -7.18
N ALA A 39 32.64 -8.92 -6.65
CA ALA A 39 33.27 -10.22 -6.54
C ALA A 39 33.00 -11.08 -7.78
N VAL A 40 34.02 -11.77 -8.26
CA VAL A 40 33.96 -12.74 -9.38
C VAL A 40 34.49 -14.10 -8.93
N PRO A 41 34.02 -15.23 -9.54
CA PRO A 41 34.67 -16.51 -9.31
C PRO A 41 36.13 -16.47 -9.76
N ALA A 42 37.01 -17.27 -9.16
CA ALA A 42 38.41 -17.29 -9.52
C ALA A 42 38.66 -17.68 -10.99
N THR A 43 37.83 -18.54 -11.54
CA THR A 43 37.90 -19.01 -12.92
C THR A 43 36.53 -19.26 -13.53
N VAL A 44 36.47 -19.22 -14.86
CA VAL A 44 35.33 -19.73 -15.65
C VAL A 44 35.87 -20.66 -16.74
N THR A 45 35.17 -21.77 -16.98
CA THR A 45 35.55 -22.74 -18.02
C THR A 45 34.65 -22.58 -19.26
N VAL A 46 35.29 -22.30 -20.40
CA VAL A 46 34.62 -22.38 -21.70
C VAL A 46 34.63 -23.86 -22.13
N GLN A 47 33.46 -24.43 -22.31
CA GLN A 47 33.31 -25.85 -22.65
C GLN A 47 33.95 -26.18 -24.01
N ALA A 48 34.46 -27.41 -24.14
CA ALA A 48 35.05 -27.89 -25.40
C ALA A 48 34.12 -27.64 -26.59
N GLY A 49 34.65 -27.07 -27.65
CA GLY A 49 33.89 -26.72 -28.85
C GLY A 49 33.11 -25.41 -28.78
N SER A 50 32.95 -24.81 -27.61
CA SER A 50 32.32 -23.49 -27.41
C SER A 50 33.32 -22.36 -27.53
N THR A 51 32.83 -21.15 -27.85
CA THR A 51 33.62 -19.92 -27.86
C THR A 51 33.28 -18.98 -26.71
N THR A 52 32.21 -19.24 -25.93
CA THR A 52 31.77 -18.35 -24.87
C THR A 52 31.46 -19.10 -23.58
N ALA A 53 31.62 -18.42 -22.46
CA ALA A 53 31.10 -18.83 -21.15
C ALA A 53 30.69 -17.60 -20.34
N THR A 54 29.63 -17.72 -19.53
CA THR A 54 29.14 -16.68 -18.66
C THR A 54 29.55 -16.94 -17.21
N PHE A 55 29.68 -15.87 -16.42
CA PHE A 55 29.94 -15.92 -15.00
C PHE A 55 29.18 -14.80 -14.27
N SER A 56 28.82 -15.00 -13.02
CA SER A 56 28.18 -13.99 -12.18
C SER A 56 29.22 -13.07 -11.56
N VAL A 57 28.90 -11.78 -11.52
CA VAL A 57 29.60 -10.77 -10.74
C VAL A 57 28.66 -10.35 -9.62
N MET A 58 28.99 -10.74 -8.40
CA MET A 58 28.25 -10.34 -7.20
C MET A 58 28.75 -8.99 -6.73
N THR A 59 27.85 -8.04 -6.45
CA THR A 59 28.25 -6.69 -5.99
C THR A 59 27.78 -6.41 -4.58
N THR A 60 28.45 -5.45 -3.92
CA THR A 60 28.04 -4.86 -2.64
C THR A 60 28.06 -3.34 -2.78
N ALA A 61 27.21 -2.65 -2.01
CA ALA A 61 27.04 -1.21 -2.13
C ALA A 61 28.28 -0.44 -1.66
N PRO A 62 28.91 0.38 -2.52
CA PRO A 62 29.93 1.34 -2.11
C PRO A 62 29.27 2.59 -1.49
N THR A 63 30.06 3.40 -0.79
CA THR A 63 29.60 4.71 -0.26
C THR A 63 29.50 5.80 -1.34
N ALA A 64 30.10 5.58 -2.50
CA ALA A 64 30.04 6.46 -3.67
C ALA A 64 30.20 5.62 -4.94
N GLY A 65 29.60 6.05 -6.03
CA GLY A 65 29.70 5.36 -7.32
C GLY A 65 31.15 5.13 -7.75
N LEU A 66 31.47 3.91 -8.15
CA LEU A 66 32.80 3.55 -8.60
C LEU A 66 32.75 2.68 -9.85
N SER A 67 33.80 2.79 -10.69
CA SER A 67 33.99 1.93 -11.84
C SER A 67 34.95 0.79 -11.47
N VAL A 68 34.41 -0.43 -11.47
CA VAL A 68 35.21 -1.65 -11.20
C VAL A 68 35.63 -2.27 -12.51
N THR A 69 36.93 -2.62 -12.61
CA THR A 69 37.46 -3.33 -13.76
C THR A 69 37.46 -4.83 -13.47
N ILE A 70 36.73 -5.59 -14.27
CA ILE A 70 36.78 -7.06 -14.27
C ILE A 70 37.67 -7.53 -15.40
N THR A 71 38.68 -8.32 -15.05
CA THR A 71 39.70 -8.83 -15.98
C THR A 71 39.57 -10.33 -16.13
N ALA A 72 39.57 -10.79 -17.37
CA ALA A 72 39.63 -12.20 -17.74
C ALA A 72 40.98 -12.47 -18.41
N SER A 73 41.71 -13.48 -17.95
CA SER A 73 43.05 -13.84 -18.41
C SER A 73 43.19 -15.31 -18.71
N ASP A 74 43.73 -15.62 -19.89
CA ASP A 74 44.23 -16.92 -20.31
C ASP A 74 45.65 -16.72 -20.81
N THR A 75 45.97 -16.86 -22.07
CA THR A 75 47.25 -16.45 -22.69
C THR A 75 47.35 -14.93 -22.90
N ASN A 76 46.23 -14.28 -23.01
CA ASN A 76 46.06 -12.83 -23.08
C ASN A 76 45.02 -12.35 -22.07
N SER A 77 45.08 -11.07 -21.71
CA SER A 77 44.13 -10.44 -20.80
C SER A 77 43.19 -9.49 -21.54
N LYS A 78 41.92 -9.51 -21.15
CA LYS A 78 40.91 -8.54 -21.57
C LYS A 78 40.12 -8.07 -20.35
N SER A 79 39.71 -6.80 -20.35
CA SER A 79 39.01 -6.20 -19.24
C SER A 79 37.70 -5.54 -19.72
N ALA A 80 36.72 -5.49 -18.82
CA ALA A 80 35.49 -4.74 -18.99
C ALA A 80 35.20 -3.96 -17.70
N ALA A 81 34.68 -2.76 -17.85
CA ALA A 81 34.23 -1.95 -16.72
C ALA A 81 32.79 -2.33 -16.29
N LEU A 82 32.58 -2.30 -14.99
CA LEU A 82 31.25 -2.36 -14.34
C LEU A 82 31.14 -1.14 -13.43
N ALA A 83 30.16 -0.28 -13.66
CA ALA A 83 29.82 0.78 -12.72
C ALA A 83 29.01 0.18 -11.57
N VAL A 84 29.45 0.40 -10.33
CA VAL A 84 28.77 0.00 -9.11
C VAL A 84 28.41 1.26 -8.33
N ASN A 85 27.15 1.54 -8.18
CA ASN A 85 26.61 2.74 -7.53
C ASN A 85 26.23 2.46 -6.06
N PRO A 86 26.20 3.49 -5.21
CA PRO A 86 25.65 3.37 -3.87
C PRO A 86 24.15 3.08 -3.94
N VAL A 87 23.63 2.54 -2.84
CA VAL A 87 22.18 2.39 -2.63
C VAL A 87 21.53 3.78 -2.64
N PRO A 88 20.39 3.96 -3.29
CA PRO A 88 19.76 5.28 -3.42
C PRO A 88 18.98 5.70 -2.16
N LEU A 89 19.70 5.87 -1.03
CA LEU A 89 19.10 6.35 0.23
C LEU A 89 18.35 7.67 0.06
N SER A 90 18.69 8.47 -0.96
CA SER A 90 18.04 9.73 -1.28
C SER A 90 16.60 9.59 -1.81
N LEU A 91 16.13 8.36 -2.09
CA LEU A 91 14.72 8.11 -2.41
C LEU A 91 13.81 8.42 -1.21
N LEU A 92 14.32 8.29 0.01
CA LEU A 92 13.62 8.67 1.23
C LEU A 92 14.33 9.91 1.82
N ASN A 93 13.88 11.09 1.43
CA ASN A 93 14.46 12.37 1.85
C ASN A 93 13.36 13.43 2.00
N GLY A 94 13.12 13.89 3.21
CA GLY A 94 12.07 14.83 3.56
C GLY A 94 11.32 14.42 4.81
N THR A 95 10.21 15.08 5.09
CA THR A 95 9.31 14.72 6.19
C THR A 95 8.13 13.95 5.63
N TYR A 96 7.78 12.85 6.29
CA TYR A 96 6.73 11.93 5.88
C TYR A 96 5.71 11.80 6.99
N ALA A 97 4.43 11.84 6.68
CA ALA A 97 3.37 11.41 7.58
C ALA A 97 3.09 9.93 7.35
N PHE A 98 2.70 9.19 8.39
CA PHE A 98 2.37 7.78 8.29
C PHE A 98 1.14 7.41 9.13
N ASN A 99 0.41 6.41 8.65
CA ASN A 99 -0.65 5.69 9.36
C ASN A 99 -0.36 4.20 9.36
N PHE A 100 -0.74 3.52 10.44
CA PHE A 100 -0.54 2.09 10.59
C PHE A 100 -1.66 1.46 11.43
N SER A 101 -2.13 0.29 11.01
CA SER A 101 -3.06 -0.53 11.79
C SER A 101 -2.57 -1.98 11.89
N GLY A 102 -2.73 -2.56 13.07
CA GLY A 102 -2.24 -3.91 13.30
C GLY A 102 -2.70 -4.52 14.60
N LEU A 103 -2.00 -5.57 14.99
CA LEU A 103 -2.20 -6.32 16.22
C LEU A 103 -0.87 -6.52 16.94
N VAL A 104 -0.86 -6.37 18.25
CA VAL A 104 0.28 -6.81 19.07
C VAL A 104 0.26 -8.32 19.15
N GLN A 105 1.38 -8.94 18.73
CA GLN A 105 1.49 -10.40 18.73
C GLN A 105 1.28 -11.00 20.12
N LYS A 106 0.72 -12.20 20.17
CA LYS A 106 0.42 -12.98 21.37
C LYS A 106 -0.64 -12.39 22.31
N GLN A 107 -1.08 -11.18 22.09
CA GLN A 107 -2.11 -10.52 22.91
C GLN A 107 -3.42 -10.32 22.15
N ALA A 108 -3.39 -10.43 20.82
CA ALA A 108 -4.50 -10.10 19.91
C ALA A 108 -5.13 -8.72 20.22
N THR A 109 -4.30 -7.78 20.68
CA THR A 109 -4.73 -6.41 20.99
C THR A 109 -4.48 -5.52 19.80
N ALA A 110 -5.49 -4.74 19.42
CA ALA A 110 -5.38 -3.79 18.34
C ALA A 110 -4.27 -2.75 18.62
N LEU A 111 -3.55 -2.41 17.56
CA LEU A 111 -2.46 -1.44 17.53
C LEU A 111 -2.70 -0.46 16.39
N PHE A 112 -2.78 0.82 16.72
CA PHE A 112 -2.89 1.89 15.75
C PHE A 112 -1.79 2.91 16.00
N LEU A 113 -1.12 3.33 14.93
CA LEU A 113 -0.09 4.36 14.96
C LEU A 113 -0.39 5.40 13.89
N SER A 114 -0.12 6.65 14.21
CA SER A 114 -0.03 7.74 13.23
C SER A 114 1.11 8.66 13.66
N GLY A 115 1.63 9.43 12.74
CA GLY A 115 2.68 10.37 13.09
C GLY A 115 3.47 10.84 11.90
N SER A 116 4.62 11.43 12.18
CA SER A 116 5.54 11.90 11.15
C SER A 116 6.99 11.59 11.47
N PHE A 117 7.83 11.47 10.44
CA PHE A 117 9.27 11.30 10.58
C PHE A 117 10.04 12.07 9.50
N ALA A 118 11.22 12.58 9.85
CA ALA A 118 12.12 13.28 8.94
C ALA A 118 13.31 12.38 8.56
N ALA A 119 13.41 12.04 7.27
CA ALA A 119 14.52 11.29 6.67
C ALA A 119 15.53 12.22 6.03
N ASP A 120 16.82 12.00 6.27
CA ASP A 120 17.93 12.88 5.82
C ASP A 120 18.49 12.56 4.43
N GLY A 121 17.96 11.57 3.73
CA GLY A 121 18.49 11.09 2.45
C GLY A 121 19.80 10.30 2.59
N LYS A 122 20.24 9.96 3.82
CA LYS A 122 21.53 9.32 4.12
C LYS A 122 21.41 8.11 5.04
N GLY A 123 20.19 7.66 5.31
CA GLY A 123 19.91 6.50 6.14
C GLY A 123 19.52 6.81 7.59
N HIS A 124 19.29 8.08 7.94
CA HIS A 124 18.89 8.44 9.31
C HIS A 124 17.49 9.06 9.34
N ILE A 125 16.75 8.71 10.37
CA ILE A 125 15.55 9.42 10.80
C ILE A 125 15.98 10.37 11.90
N THR A 126 15.90 11.66 11.61
CA THR A 126 16.49 12.72 12.46
C THR A 126 15.55 13.25 13.53
N SER A 127 14.25 13.15 13.28
CA SER A 127 13.18 13.57 14.20
C SER A 127 11.84 12.98 13.77
N GLY A 128 10.87 13.02 14.65
CA GLY A 128 9.49 12.64 14.37
C GLY A 128 8.60 12.65 15.59
N VAL A 129 7.31 12.42 15.34
CA VAL A 129 6.25 12.25 16.34
C VAL A 129 5.54 10.94 16.04
N GLU A 130 5.15 10.20 17.07
CA GLU A 130 4.32 9.02 16.96
C GLU A 130 3.16 9.12 17.95
N ASP A 131 1.95 9.02 17.46
CA ASP A 131 0.75 8.80 18.24
C ASP A 131 0.42 7.32 18.26
N LEU A 132 0.35 6.77 19.45
CA LEU A 132 0.02 5.38 19.72
C LEU A 132 -1.39 5.30 20.31
N ASN A 133 -2.24 4.45 19.72
CA ASN A 133 -3.47 3.98 20.35
C ASN A 133 -3.47 2.45 20.33
N GLN A 134 -3.34 1.85 21.50
CA GLN A 134 -3.25 0.42 21.68
C GLN A 134 -4.29 -0.07 22.68
N ASN A 135 -4.73 -1.33 22.50
CA ASN A 135 -5.68 -1.99 23.39
C ASN A 135 -6.98 -1.19 23.54
N PHE A 136 -7.53 -0.76 22.39
CA PHE A 136 -8.82 -0.04 22.32
C PHE A 136 -8.87 1.24 23.17
N GLY A 137 -7.81 2.02 23.12
CA GLY A 137 -7.66 3.24 23.89
C GLY A 137 -7.20 3.06 25.34
N ALA A 138 -6.94 1.85 25.81
CA ALA A 138 -6.40 1.63 27.17
C ALA A 138 -4.93 2.08 27.30
N SER A 139 -4.21 2.24 26.19
CA SER A 139 -2.86 2.79 26.14
C SER A 139 -2.75 3.80 25.00
N ILE A 140 -2.73 5.08 25.37
CA ILE A 140 -2.60 6.22 24.45
C ILE A 140 -1.35 6.99 24.83
N SER A 141 -0.50 7.30 23.86
CA SER A 141 0.67 8.14 24.08
C SER A 141 1.07 8.90 22.82
N GLU A 142 1.50 10.15 23.01
CA GLU A 142 2.22 10.96 22.04
C GLU A 142 3.72 10.88 22.37
N ASN A 143 4.51 10.54 21.37
CA ASN A 143 5.96 10.36 21.50
C ASN A 143 6.67 11.35 20.58
N THR A 144 7.15 12.45 21.10
CA THR A 144 7.74 13.56 20.34
C THR A 144 9.24 13.41 20.05
N GLY A 145 9.85 12.32 20.49
CA GLY A 145 11.30 12.08 20.36
C GLY A 145 11.66 10.93 19.41
N LEU A 146 10.83 10.65 18.41
CA LEU A 146 11.09 9.62 17.44
C LEU A 146 12.35 9.95 16.64
N THR A 147 13.28 9.01 16.60
CA THR A 147 14.49 9.01 15.77
C THR A 147 14.72 7.61 15.21
N GLY A 148 15.72 7.43 14.35
CA GLY A 148 15.96 6.08 13.83
C GLY A 148 16.89 6.02 12.64
N SER A 149 16.73 4.94 11.89
CA SER A 149 17.51 4.69 10.67
C SER A 149 16.67 3.98 9.62
N TYR A 150 17.13 4.06 8.37
CA TYR A 150 16.51 3.33 7.28
C TYR A 150 17.55 2.82 6.29
N THR A 151 17.16 1.81 5.53
CA THR A 151 17.90 1.32 4.36
C THR A 151 16.94 1.27 3.17
N VAL A 152 17.45 1.47 1.96
CA VAL A 152 16.68 1.32 0.72
C VAL A 152 17.48 0.44 -0.23
N GLY A 153 16.86 -0.59 -0.78
CA GLY A 153 17.39 -1.40 -1.87
C GLY A 153 17.21 -0.69 -3.22
N ASP A 154 17.80 -1.24 -4.24
CA ASP A 154 17.69 -0.79 -5.62
C ASP A 154 16.33 -1.10 -6.26
N ASP A 155 15.61 -2.03 -5.65
CA ASP A 155 14.23 -2.38 -5.99
C ASP A 155 13.19 -1.50 -5.23
N GLY A 156 13.63 -0.42 -4.57
CA GLY A 156 12.77 0.49 -3.83
C GLY A 156 12.24 -0.05 -2.51
N ARG A 157 12.57 -1.31 -2.14
CA ARG A 157 12.24 -1.86 -0.82
C ARG A 157 13.28 -1.47 0.21
N GLY A 158 12.89 -1.45 1.47
CA GLY A 158 13.80 -1.08 2.54
C GLY A 158 13.32 -1.51 3.92
N MET A 159 14.15 -1.18 4.89
CA MET A 159 13.85 -1.35 6.31
C MET A 159 13.85 0.01 6.99
N LEU A 160 12.85 0.26 7.82
CA LEU A 160 12.72 1.43 8.66
C LEU A 160 12.81 0.97 10.13
N SER A 161 13.60 1.64 10.91
CA SER A 161 13.76 1.36 12.34
C SER A 161 13.51 2.65 13.13
N PHE A 162 12.42 2.69 13.87
CA PHE A 162 12.10 3.79 14.78
C PHE A 162 12.58 3.48 16.20
N ALA A 163 13.25 4.41 16.81
CA ALA A 163 13.57 4.43 18.24
C ALA A 163 12.59 5.35 18.95
N VAL A 164 11.70 4.78 19.74
CA VAL A 164 10.62 5.47 20.43
C VAL A 164 10.62 5.03 21.88
N ASN A 165 10.73 5.99 22.83
CA ASN A 165 10.68 5.73 24.27
C ASN A 165 11.59 4.60 24.78
N GLY A 166 12.77 4.43 24.16
CA GLY A 166 13.74 3.38 24.52
C GLY A 166 13.40 1.99 23.95
N SER A 167 12.35 1.87 23.14
CA SER A 167 12.01 0.68 22.36
C SER A 167 12.36 0.89 20.89
N THR A 168 12.54 -0.21 20.17
CA THR A 168 12.75 -0.18 18.72
C THR A 168 11.58 -0.87 18.03
N GLN A 169 11.03 -0.20 17.04
CA GLN A 169 10.02 -0.73 16.13
C GLN A 169 10.68 -0.92 14.76
N GLN A 170 10.38 -2.02 14.08
CA GLN A 170 10.94 -2.30 12.75
C GLN A 170 9.84 -2.50 11.73
N PHE A 171 10.02 -1.87 10.57
CA PHE A 171 9.10 -1.98 9.43
C PHE A 171 9.87 -2.33 8.18
N ALA A 172 9.34 -3.25 7.38
CA ALA A 172 9.70 -3.36 5.99
C ALA A 172 8.82 -2.41 5.17
N PHE A 173 9.36 -1.81 4.12
CA PHE A 173 8.60 -0.89 3.28
C PHE A 173 8.96 -1.04 1.80
N VAL A 174 8.08 -0.53 0.95
CA VAL A 174 8.33 -0.29 -0.47
C VAL A 174 7.98 1.15 -0.81
N ILE A 175 8.87 1.82 -1.57
CA ILE A 175 8.63 3.17 -2.09
C ILE A 175 7.90 3.07 -3.42
N GLU A 176 6.87 3.86 -3.58
CA GLU A 176 6.07 4.01 -4.78
C GLU A 176 6.24 5.42 -5.36
N SER A 177 5.51 5.75 -6.40
CA SER A 177 5.65 7.06 -7.05
C SER A 177 5.15 8.21 -6.15
N GLY A 178 5.66 9.42 -6.39
CA GLY A 178 5.16 10.64 -5.73
C GLY A 178 5.58 10.83 -4.27
N GLY A 179 6.51 10.02 -3.73
CA GLY A 179 6.90 10.08 -2.32
C GLY A 179 5.95 9.34 -1.40
N HIS A 180 5.10 8.48 -1.97
CA HIS A 180 4.25 7.52 -1.27
C HIS A 180 4.98 6.21 -1.06
N GLY A 181 4.62 5.47 -0.02
CA GLY A 181 5.11 4.11 0.20
C GLY A 181 4.23 3.33 1.16
N GLN A 182 4.35 2.03 1.04
CA GLN A 182 3.66 1.05 1.89
C GLN A 182 4.63 0.51 2.92
N LEU A 183 4.14 0.18 4.11
CA LEU A 183 4.94 -0.41 5.17
C LEU A 183 4.19 -1.53 5.89
N ILE A 184 4.93 -2.53 6.36
CA ILE A 184 4.45 -3.58 7.25
C ILE A 184 5.32 -3.65 8.48
N TRP A 185 4.75 -4.01 9.63
CA TRP A 185 5.55 -4.30 10.82
C TRP A 185 6.45 -5.51 10.57
N PHE A 186 7.71 -5.43 10.97
CA PHE A 186 8.71 -6.41 10.55
C PHE A 186 9.60 -6.92 11.68
N ASP A 187 9.01 -7.17 12.84
CA ASP A 187 9.62 -7.92 13.93
C ASP A 187 8.58 -8.85 14.59
N ASN A 188 8.98 -9.57 15.64
CA ASN A 188 8.12 -10.56 16.30
C ASN A 188 7.23 -9.95 17.41
N THR A 189 7.01 -8.64 17.43
CA THR A 189 6.26 -7.96 18.49
C THR A 189 4.85 -7.58 18.05
N ALA A 190 4.66 -7.29 16.78
CA ALA A 190 3.37 -6.95 16.19
C ALA A 190 3.27 -7.44 14.74
N THR A 191 2.07 -7.37 14.18
CA THR A 191 1.79 -7.48 12.74
C THR A 191 0.87 -6.36 12.34
N GLY A 192 0.91 -5.94 11.11
CA GLY A 192 0.09 -4.87 10.58
C GLY A 192 0.72 -4.20 9.39
N SER A 193 -0.07 -3.34 8.76
CA SER A 193 0.34 -2.58 7.59
C SER A 193 -0.10 -1.12 7.68
N GLY A 194 0.48 -0.31 6.83
CA GLY A 194 0.18 1.11 6.75
C GLY A 194 0.87 1.78 5.57
N THR A 195 0.72 3.09 5.52
CA THR A 195 1.29 3.92 4.45
C THR A 195 2.14 5.05 5.03
N PHE A 196 3.00 5.60 4.23
CA PHE A 196 3.66 6.87 4.49
C PHE A 196 3.65 7.75 3.24
N ASP A 197 3.51 9.07 3.45
CA ASP A 197 3.39 10.06 2.40
C ASP A 197 4.31 11.24 2.66
N LEU A 198 5.00 11.73 1.61
CA LEU A 198 5.84 12.92 1.70
C LEU A 198 4.98 14.15 2.03
N GLN A 199 5.33 14.85 3.09
CA GLN A 199 4.60 16.04 3.56
C GLN A 199 5.04 17.30 2.82
N THR A 200 4.07 18.18 2.56
CA THR A 200 4.30 19.54 2.05
C THR A 200 4.44 20.49 3.25
N GLN A 201 5.64 20.68 3.76
CA GLN A 201 5.90 21.48 4.96
C GLN A 201 5.39 22.95 4.89
N SER A 202 5.30 23.54 3.69
CA SER A 202 4.72 24.88 3.52
C SER A 202 3.24 24.96 3.92
N ASP A 203 2.57 23.81 4.02
CA ASP A 203 1.16 23.69 4.35
C ASP A 203 0.90 23.52 5.86
N PHE A 204 1.95 23.46 6.70
CA PHE A 204 1.84 23.31 8.16
C PHE A 204 1.30 24.59 8.80
N SER A 205 0.05 24.90 8.54
CA SER A 205 -0.62 26.05 9.13
C SER A 205 -2.14 25.84 9.26
N ALA A 206 -2.76 26.54 10.18
CA ALA A 206 -4.22 26.53 10.32
C ALA A 206 -4.98 27.06 9.08
N ASN A 207 -4.28 27.69 8.12
CA ASN A 207 -4.90 28.21 6.90
C ASN A 207 -5.39 27.12 5.95
N ILE A 208 -4.93 25.87 6.10
CA ILE A 208 -5.45 24.75 5.30
C ILE A 208 -6.87 24.37 5.72
N PHE A 209 -7.26 24.67 6.97
CA PHE A 209 -8.56 24.32 7.52
C PHE A 209 -9.66 25.23 7.01
N GLN A 210 -10.03 25.03 5.75
CA GLN A 210 -11.09 25.77 5.05
C GLN A 210 -11.77 24.88 4.01
N GLY A 211 -12.94 25.30 3.52
CA GLY A 211 -13.70 24.53 2.53
C GLY A 211 -14.40 23.32 3.12
N SER A 212 -14.80 22.42 2.25
CA SER A 212 -15.46 21.15 2.60
C SER A 212 -14.50 19.99 2.44
N TRP A 213 -14.57 19.04 3.36
CA TRP A 213 -13.72 17.85 3.42
C TRP A 213 -14.57 16.61 3.48
N ALA A 214 -14.18 15.56 2.80
CA ALA A 214 -14.71 14.21 2.99
C ALA A 214 -13.72 13.41 3.82
N PHE A 215 -14.20 12.50 4.66
CA PHE A 215 -13.35 11.65 5.49
C PHE A 215 -13.81 10.21 5.51
N HIS A 216 -12.90 9.33 5.81
CA HIS A 216 -13.09 7.93 6.11
C HIS A 216 -12.22 7.53 7.29
N TRP A 217 -12.74 6.69 8.18
CA TRP A 217 -11.95 6.00 9.19
C TRP A 217 -12.53 4.62 9.49
N ALA A 218 -11.67 3.70 9.90
CA ALA A 218 -12.04 2.35 10.32
C ALA A 218 -11.19 1.88 11.50
N GLY A 219 -11.69 0.93 12.26
CA GLY A 219 -11.00 0.35 13.39
C GLY A 219 -11.90 -0.51 14.26
N ILE A 220 -11.63 -0.50 15.57
CA ILE A 220 -12.25 -1.40 16.55
C ILE A 220 -12.63 -0.60 17.80
N ASP A 221 -13.87 -0.76 18.27
CA ASP A 221 -14.33 -0.12 19.51
C ASP A 221 -13.74 -0.81 20.76
N ARG A 222 -13.92 -0.20 21.93
CA ARG A 222 -13.41 -0.72 23.23
C ARG A 222 -13.89 -2.14 23.58
N ASN A 223 -14.94 -2.62 22.93
CA ASN A 223 -15.50 -3.96 23.16
C ASN A 223 -15.03 -4.98 22.12
N GLY A 224 -14.14 -4.57 21.20
CA GLY A 224 -13.60 -5.42 20.14
C GLY A 224 -14.50 -5.53 18.90
N HIS A 225 -15.51 -4.63 18.75
CA HIS A 225 -16.36 -4.64 17.58
C HIS A 225 -15.78 -3.75 16.48
N THR A 226 -15.79 -4.24 15.25
CA THR A 226 -15.47 -3.44 14.07
C THR A 226 -16.35 -2.20 14.01
N THR A 227 -15.73 -1.05 13.80
CA THR A 227 -16.40 0.23 13.65
C THR A 227 -15.77 1.01 12.50
N GLN A 228 -16.62 1.74 11.77
CA GLN A 228 -16.18 2.50 10.59
C GLN A 228 -17.08 3.69 10.34
N ALA A 229 -16.59 4.68 9.62
CA ALA A 229 -17.39 5.81 9.18
C ALA A 229 -16.90 6.37 7.85
N VAL A 230 -17.83 6.96 7.13
CA VAL A 230 -17.58 7.93 6.08
C VAL A 230 -18.37 9.20 6.39
N GLY A 231 -17.86 10.34 5.96
CA GLY A 231 -18.55 11.57 6.25
C GLY A 231 -17.94 12.76 5.55
N GLY A 232 -18.48 13.92 5.90
CA GLY A 232 -17.92 15.17 5.46
C GLY A 232 -18.16 16.30 6.45
N PHE A 233 -17.28 17.28 6.45
CA PHE A 233 -17.42 18.49 7.22
C PHE A 233 -16.93 19.71 6.45
N ALA A 234 -17.44 20.87 6.79
CA ALA A 234 -17.00 22.15 6.28
C ALA A 234 -16.52 23.06 7.41
N PHE A 235 -15.42 23.75 7.20
CA PHE A 235 -14.92 24.76 8.15
C PHE A 235 -15.77 26.03 8.05
N SER A 236 -16.33 26.47 9.20
CA SER A 236 -17.16 27.66 9.30
C SER A 236 -17.08 28.25 10.71
N GLY A 237 -16.85 29.56 10.81
CA GLY A 237 -16.90 30.28 12.09
C GLY A 237 -15.89 29.85 13.14
N GLY A 238 -14.77 29.24 12.76
CA GLY A 238 -13.71 28.75 13.66
C GLY A 238 -13.91 27.31 14.13
N GLY A 239 -14.88 26.59 13.57
CA GLY A 239 -15.12 25.17 13.82
C GLY A 239 -15.51 24.44 12.56
N ILE A 240 -15.92 23.18 12.71
CA ILE A 240 -16.47 22.35 11.64
C ILE A 240 -17.95 22.06 11.86
N GLN A 241 -18.66 21.90 10.75
CA GLN A 241 -20.05 21.39 10.71
C GLN A 241 -20.15 20.39 9.56
N GLY A 242 -20.86 19.28 9.80
CA GLY A 242 -20.94 18.24 8.80
C GLY A 242 -21.92 17.12 9.14
N LEU A 243 -21.74 16.02 8.43
CA LEU A 243 -22.51 14.80 8.57
C LEU A 243 -21.57 13.59 8.54
N ALA A 244 -21.84 12.60 9.36
CA ALA A 244 -21.16 11.31 9.37
C ALA A 244 -22.17 10.17 9.31
N ASP A 245 -21.91 9.24 8.44
CA ASP A 245 -22.52 7.93 8.41
C ASP A 245 -21.55 6.95 9.07
N ARG A 246 -22.02 6.29 10.14
CA ARG A 246 -21.21 5.41 10.99
C ARG A 246 -21.84 4.04 11.08
N GLN A 247 -21.01 3.01 11.11
CA GLN A 247 -21.46 1.65 11.31
C GLN A 247 -20.59 0.95 12.35
N ASN A 248 -21.22 0.17 13.21
CA ASN A 248 -20.56 -0.62 14.23
C ASN A 248 -21.19 -2.01 14.28
N ALA A 249 -20.38 -3.04 14.39
CA ALA A 249 -20.84 -4.43 14.37
C ALA A 249 -21.85 -4.77 15.47
N SER A 250 -21.88 -4.02 16.58
CA SER A 250 -22.79 -4.23 17.69
C SER A 250 -24.04 -3.34 17.63
N SER A 251 -23.90 -2.07 17.26
CA SER A 251 -24.97 -1.08 17.32
C SER A 251 -25.63 -0.77 15.97
N GLY A 252 -25.05 -1.29 14.87
CA GLY A 252 -25.54 -1.08 13.51
C GLY A 252 -25.21 0.29 12.95
N PHE A 253 -25.95 0.68 11.91
CA PHE A 253 -25.79 1.95 11.19
C PHE A 253 -26.41 3.13 11.94
N SER A 254 -25.76 4.28 11.87
CA SER A 254 -26.24 5.55 12.41
C SER A 254 -25.74 6.73 11.61
N GLU A 255 -26.61 7.69 11.34
CA GLU A 255 -26.27 9.00 10.79
C GLU A 255 -26.21 10.04 11.91
N SER A 256 -25.20 10.89 11.92
CA SER A 256 -24.97 11.88 12.96
C SER A 256 -24.47 13.20 12.41
N ASN A 257 -24.96 14.32 12.97
CA ASN A 257 -24.33 15.61 12.72
C ASN A 257 -22.91 15.63 13.29
N VAL A 258 -22.01 16.27 12.57
CA VAL A 258 -20.62 16.48 12.96
C VAL A 258 -20.42 17.93 13.35
N LEU A 259 -19.86 18.16 14.54
CA LEU A 259 -19.42 19.46 15.04
C LEU A 259 -18.01 19.29 15.63
N GLY A 260 -17.20 20.34 15.61
CA GLY A 260 -15.88 20.23 16.23
C GLY A 260 -14.95 21.36 15.86
N ASN A 261 -13.69 21.17 16.19
CA ASN A 261 -12.62 22.10 15.87
C ASN A 261 -11.28 21.37 15.72
N PHE A 262 -10.39 21.96 14.95
CA PHE A 262 -9.00 21.57 14.81
C PHE A 262 -8.13 22.62 15.48
N ALA A 263 -7.27 22.22 16.42
CA ALA A 263 -6.24 23.08 16.95
C ALA A 263 -5.20 23.38 15.84
N PRO A 264 -4.50 24.51 15.89
CA PRO A 264 -3.42 24.76 14.93
C PRO A 264 -2.34 23.68 14.98
N PRO A 265 -1.76 23.28 13.83
CA PRO A 265 -0.67 22.31 13.80
C PRO A 265 0.62 22.87 14.39
N ASP A 266 1.47 21.97 14.84
CA ASP A 266 2.85 22.28 15.21
C ASP A 266 3.78 22.38 13.96
N SER A 267 5.09 22.48 14.19
CA SER A 267 6.10 22.57 13.13
C SER A 267 6.30 21.29 12.31
N ASN A 268 5.74 20.16 12.77
CA ASN A 268 5.81 18.87 12.09
C ASN A 268 4.53 18.57 11.29
N GLY A 269 3.51 19.44 11.39
CA GLY A 269 2.20 19.24 10.80
C GLY A 269 1.24 18.43 11.69
N HIS A 270 1.66 18.12 12.92
CA HIS A 270 0.86 17.39 13.92
C HIS A 270 -0.07 18.35 14.67
N GLY A 271 -1.24 17.85 15.08
CA GLY A 271 -2.16 18.58 15.94
C GLY A 271 -3.33 17.73 16.41
N ILE A 272 -4.21 18.36 17.20
CA ILE A 272 -5.36 17.70 17.82
C ILE A 272 -6.66 18.27 17.26
N ALA A 273 -7.59 17.39 16.93
CA ALA A 273 -8.97 17.71 16.58
C ALA A 273 -9.94 17.14 17.62
N THR A 274 -10.96 17.91 17.97
CA THR A 274 -12.09 17.45 18.78
C THR A 274 -13.34 17.44 17.92
N ILE A 275 -13.92 16.26 17.71
CA ILE A 275 -15.07 16.07 16.82
C ILE A 275 -16.21 15.40 17.58
N THR A 276 -17.41 15.97 17.48
CA THR A 276 -18.63 15.45 18.10
C THR A 276 -19.54 14.90 17.03
N TYR A 277 -19.87 13.63 17.14
CA TYR A 277 -20.84 12.91 16.32
C TYR A 277 -22.15 12.77 17.11
N GLY A 278 -23.12 13.64 16.82
CA GLY A 278 -24.36 13.69 17.59
C GLY A 278 -24.12 14.08 19.05
N THR A 279 -24.00 13.10 19.95
CA THR A 279 -23.74 13.30 21.39
C THR A 279 -22.39 12.76 21.85
N GLN A 280 -21.70 12.02 21.00
CA GLN A 280 -20.38 11.44 21.32
C GLN A 280 -19.27 12.37 20.84
N THR A 281 -18.39 12.76 21.74
CA THR A 281 -17.20 13.55 21.39
C THR A 281 -15.98 12.64 21.39
N ILE A 282 -15.21 12.70 20.31
CA ILE A 282 -13.98 11.94 20.07
C ILE A 282 -12.85 12.92 19.87
N VAL A 283 -11.69 12.61 20.44
CA VAL A 283 -10.44 13.33 20.21
C VAL A 283 -9.64 12.56 19.17
N TYR A 284 -9.16 13.27 18.15
CA TYR A 284 -8.24 12.74 17.15
C TYR A 284 -6.91 13.49 17.21
N ALA A 285 -5.82 12.77 17.06
CA ALA A 285 -4.59 13.37 16.58
C ALA A 285 -4.62 13.38 15.04
N TYR A 286 -4.02 14.39 14.42
CA TYR A 286 -3.95 14.50 12.97
C TYR A 286 -2.53 14.85 12.50
N GLU A 287 -2.20 14.39 11.28
CA GLU A 287 -0.97 14.73 10.56
C GLU A 287 -1.30 15.34 9.21
N ILE A 288 -0.72 16.49 8.90
CA ILE A 288 -0.89 17.15 7.60
C ILE A 288 0.04 16.50 6.58
N ILE A 289 -0.51 15.96 5.50
CA ILE A 289 0.27 15.59 4.31
C ILE A 289 0.41 16.81 3.39
N SER A 290 -0.70 17.47 3.09
CA SER A 290 -0.76 18.65 2.21
C SER A 290 -1.94 19.55 2.57
N SER A 291 -2.08 20.68 1.90
CA SER A 291 -3.25 21.55 2.05
C SER A 291 -4.59 20.92 1.67
N GLY A 292 -4.58 19.70 1.14
CA GLY A 292 -5.78 18.97 0.75
C GLY A 292 -5.90 17.58 1.37
N ARG A 293 -4.97 17.13 2.24
CA ARG A 293 -5.03 15.79 2.86
C ARG A 293 -4.42 15.76 4.24
N ILE A 294 -5.14 15.14 5.17
CA ILE A 294 -4.68 14.87 6.54
C ILE A 294 -4.94 13.42 6.93
N LEU A 295 -4.08 12.85 7.74
CA LEU A 295 -4.29 11.58 8.42
C LEU A 295 -4.93 11.82 9.78
N LEU A 296 -5.67 10.83 10.28
CA LEU A 296 -6.40 10.87 11.54
C LEU A 296 -6.15 9.59 12.33
N ILE A 297 -5.92 9.70 13.63
CA ILE A 297 -5.96 8.59 14.58
C ILE A 297 -6.82 8.98 15.77
N GLU A 298 -7.71 8.10 16.21
CA GLU A 298 -8.47 8.31 17.43
C GLU A 298 -7.53 8.32 18.63
N PHE A 299 -7.61 9.38 19.43
CA PHE A 299 -6.66 9.69 20.47
C PHE A 299 -7.35 9.94 21.82
N ASP A 300 -8.37 9.13 22.09
CA ASP A 300 -9.04 9.03 23.39
C ASP A 300 -9.25 7.54 23.77
N GLY A 301 -9.92 7.27 24.86
CA GLY A 301 -10.06 5.93 25.41
C GLY A 301 -11.25 5.12 24.89
N ASP A 302 -11.94 5.56 23.84
CA ASP A 302 -13.21 4.98 23.43
C ASP A 302 -13.11 3.93 22.34
N ALA A 303 -12.16 4.08 21.40
CA ALA A 303 -11.88 3.10 20.36
C ALA A 303 -10.43 3.24 19.86
N GLY A 304 -10.00 2.34 18.98
CA GLY A 304 -8.82 2.49 18.13
C GLY A 304 -9.29 2.59 16.70
N THR A 305 -9.16 3.75 16.09
CA THR A 305 -9.49 3.99 14.69
C THR A 305 -8.41 4.83 14.02
N ILE A 306 -8.19 4.55 12.74
CA ILE A 306 -7.37 5.39 11.86
C ILE A 306 -8.12 5.74 10.59
N GLY A 307 -7.74 6.82 9.96
CA GLY A 307 -8.33 7.24 8.70
C GLY A 307 -7.67 8.47 8.12
N GLU A 308 -8.40 9.09 7.21
CA GLU A 308 -7.93 10.28 6.49
C GLU A 308 -9.09 11.21 6.20
N ALA A 309 -8.78 12.46 5.92
CA ALA A 309 -9.72 13.41 5.36
C ALA A 309 -9.08 14.16 4.20
N ASP A 310 -9.84 14.29 3.12
CA ASP A 310 -9.44 14.94 1.88
C ASP A 310 -10.32 16.15 1.56
N LEU A 311 -9.68 17.23 1.09
CA LEU A 311 -10.37 18.45 0.67
C LEU A 311 -11.21 18.18 -0.58
N GLN A 312 -12.49 18.48 -0.52
CA GLN A 312 -13.39 18.35 -1.65
C GLN A 312 -13.11 19.42 -2.71
N THR A 313 -12.96 19.00 -3.96
CA THR A 313 -12.52 19.88 -5.06
C THR A 313 -13.61 20.82 -5.58
N LYS A 314 -14.88 20.50 -5.30
CA LYS A 314 -16.06 21.25 -5.80
C LYS A 314 -17.34 20.82 -5.08
N SER A 315 -18.46 21.45 -5.41
CA SER A 315 -19.80 20.93 -5.10
C SER A 315 -20.18 19.85 -6.11
N PHE A 316 -20.77 18.74 -5.64
CA PHE A 316 -21.03 17.54 -6.43
C PHE A 316 -22.53 17.34 -6.73
N SER A 317 -22.77 16.65 -7.83
CA SER A 317 -24.09 16.26 -8.34
C SER A 317 -23.98 14.87 -8.99
N ALA A 318 -25.10 14.27 -9.38
CA ALA A 318 -25.12 12.96 -10.02
C ALA A 318 -24.22 12.87 -11.27
N SER A 319 -24.11 13.94 -12.04
CA SER A 319 -23.26 13.99 -13.25
C SER A 319 -21.76 13.91 -12.95
N ASP A 320 -21.34 14.09 -11.71
CA ASP A 320 -19.93 14.00 -11.30
C ASP A 320 -19.51 12.54 -11.01
N LEU A 321 -20.45 11.66 -10.74
CA LEU A 321 -20.21 10.21 -10.72
C LEU A 321 -20.59 9.63 -12.10
N SER A 322 -19.69 9.78 -13.06
CA SER A 322 -19.89 9.38 -14.46
C SER A 322 -18.60 8.85 -15.06
N GLY A 323 -18.67 7.73 -15.76
CA GLY A 323 -17.54 7.03 -16.35
C GLY A 323 -17.20 5.74 -15.63
N ASP A 324 -16.00 5.25 -15.86
CA ASP A 324 -15.53 3.98 -15.28
C ASP A 324 -14.82 4.22 -13.96
N PHE A 325 -15.17 3.40 -12.95
CA PHE A 325 -14.57 3.43 -11.61
C PHE A 325 -14.15 2.03 -11.19
N VAL A 326 -13.06 1.96 -10.46
CA VAL A 326 -12.61 0.76 -9.75
C VAL A 326 -12.83 0.96 -8.26
N PHE A 327 -13.18 -0.10 -7.56
CA PHE A 327 -13.38 -0.04 -6.12
C PHE A 327 -12.73 -1.21 -5.38
N SER A 328 -12.37 -0.96 -4.13
CA SER A 328 -11.94 -1.97 -3.17
C SER A 328 -12.58 -1.67 -1.83
N LEU A 329 -13.17 -2.71 -1.23
CA LEU A 329 -13.81 -2.66 0.06
C LEU A 329 -13.25 -3.79 0.92
N SER A 330 -12.98 -3.51 2.18
CA SER A 330 -12.54 -4.51 3.16
C SER A 330 -13.28 -4.35 4.47
N GLY A 331 -13.41 -5.44 5.22
CA GLY A 331 -14.11 -5.45 6.49
C GLY A 331 -14.48 -6.85 6.95
N ILE A 332 -15.67 -7.00 7.48
CA ILE A 332 -16.19 -8.29 7.99
C ILE A 332 -17.60 -8.57 7.47
N ASP A 333 -17.91 -9.86 7.34
CA ASP A 333 -19.29 -10.34 7.19
C ASP A 333 -20.07 -10.10 8.49
N GLY A 334 -21.16 -9.37 8.40
CA GLY A 334 -21.96 -8.96 9.57
C GLY A 334 -22.65 -10.13 10.28
N LYS A 335 -22.82 -11.27 9.59
CA LYS A 335 -23.49 -12.44 10.14
C LYS A 335 -22.55 -13.40 10.84
N PHE A 336 -21.35 -13.62 10.27
CA PHE A 336 -20.41 -14.62 10.76
C PHE A 336 -19.15 -14.00 11.39
N GLY A 337 -18.93 -12.68 11.21
CA GLY A 337 -17.73 -11.98 11.68
C GLY A 337 -16.45 -12.41 10.95
N SER A 338 -16.57 -13.14 9.85
CA SER A 338 -15.44 -13.52 9.01
C SER A 338 -14.97 -12.33 8.17
N SER A 339 -13.70 -12.32 7.78
CA SER A 339 -13.17 -11.28 6.92
C SER A 339 -13.91 -11.24 5.58
N ALA A 340 -14.11 -10.05 5.07
CA ALA A 340 -14.74 -9.77 3.79
C ALA A 340 -13.86 -8.83 2.96
N ALA A 341 -13.66 -9.17 1.70
CA ALA A 341 -12.92 -8.41 0.71
C ALA A 341 -13.73 -8.37 -0.58
N ILE A 342 -13.92 -7.18 -1.14
CA ILE A 342 -14.66 -6.96 -2.38
C ILE A 342 -13.86 -6.01 -3.26
N ALA A 343 -13.67 -6.34 -4.53
CA ALA A 343 -13.09 -5.43 -5.50
C ALA A 343 -13.82 -5.54 -6.84
N GLY A 344 -13.85 -4.48 -7.61
CA GLY A 344 -14.54 -4.51 -8.88
C GLY A 344 -14.35 -3.27 -9.72
N GLN A 345 -15.01 -3.29 -10.86
CA GLN A 345 -15.12 -2.14 -11.76
C GLN A 345 -16.60 -1.88 -12.04
N PHE A 346 -17.00 -0.63 -12.09
CA PHE A 346 -18.31 -0.23 -12.58
C PHE A 346 -18.25 0.99 -13.48
N THR A 347 -19.21 1.06 -14.39
CA THR A 347 -19.50 2.26 -15.18
C THR A 347 -20.74 2.92 -14.60
N ALA A 348 -20.63 4.19 -14.19
CA ALA A 348 -21.77 5.03 -13.80
C ALA A 348 -22.18 5.94 -14.95
N ASP A 349 -23.48 6.10 -15.18
CA ASP A 349 -24.02 6.88 -16.31
C ASP A 349 -24.18 8.39 -16.01
N GLY A 350 -23.84 8.81 -14.78
CA GLY A 350 -24.05 10.20 -14.35
C GLY A 350 -25.52 10.58 -14.11
N ALA A 351 -26.43 9.63 -14.20
CA ALA A 351 -27.88 9.82 -14.10
C ALA A 351 -28.57 8.89 -13.09
N GLY A 352 -27.79 7.98 -12.48
CA GLY A 352 -28.27 7.12 -11.41
C GLY A 352 -28.15 5.62 -11.66
N SER A 353 -27.59 5.18 -12.80
CA SER A 353 -27.43 3.76 -13.11
C SER A 353 -25.98 3.32 -13.09
N ILE A 354 -25.76 2.07 -12.66
CA ILE A 354 -24.45 1.44 -12.54
C ILE A 354 -24.49 0.07 -13.22
N SER A 355 -23.40 -0.28 -13.89
CA SER A 355 -23.15 -1.63 -14.41
C SER A 355 -21.66 -1.95 -14.43
N GLY A 356 -21.30 -3.20 -14.18
CA GLY A 356 -19.88 -3.58 -14.12
C GLY A 356 -19.67 -5.06 -13.82
N ASP A 357 -18.56 -5.36 -13.16
CA ASP A 357 -18.27 -6.66 -12.57
C ASP A 357 -17.56 -6.53 -11.21
N ALA A 358 -17.74 -7.55 -10.37
CA ALA A 358 -17.12 -7.62 -9.06
C ALA A 358 -16.51 -9.00 -8.77
N THR A 359 -15.51 -8.99 -7.92
CA THR A 359 -14.88 -10.15 -7.30
C THR A 359 -15.03 -10.01 -5.79
N GLU A 360 -15.47 -11.06 -5.14
CA GLU A 360 -15.69 -11.14 -3.70
C GLU A 360 -14.90 -12.29 -3.13
N ASN A 361 -14.36 -12.10 -1.92
CA ASN A 361 -13.80 -13.15 -1.09
C ASN A 361 -14.30 -12.95 0.34
N ILE A 362 -15.25 -13.78 0.76
CA ILE A 362 -15.93 -13.67 2.05
C ILE A 362 -15.75 -14.98 2.79
N GLY A 363 -15.04 -14.94 3.92
CA GLY A 363 -14.76 -16.14 4.71
C GLY A 363 -14.01 -17.24 3.94
N GLY A 364 -13.20 -16.87 2.93
CA GLY A 364 -12.47 -17.82 2.07
C GLY A 364 -13.30 -18.41 0.92
N GLN A 365 -14.54 -17.98 0.77
CA GLN A 365 -15.36 -18.28 -0.41
C GLN A 365 -15.25 -17.14 -1.40
N PHE A 366 -14.79 -17.40 -2.62
CA PHE A 366 -14.59 -16.34 -3.58
C PHE A 366 -15.37 -16.55 -4.88
N VAL A 367 -15.79 -15.43 -5.45
CA VAL A 367 -16.49 -15.34 -6.75
C VAL A 367 -15.76 -14.30 -7.59
N VAL A 368 -15.36 -14.66 -8.80
CA VAL A 368 -14.49 -13.82 -9.63
C VAL A 368 -15.24 -13.26 -10.84
N GLY A 369 -15.19 -11.92 -11.00
CA GLY A 369 -15.62 -11.22 -12.21
C GLY A 369 -17.06 -11.48 -12.60
N LYS A 370 -17.97 -11.48 -11.65
CA LYS A 370 -19.41 -11.64 -11.91
C LYS A 370 -20.07 -10.29 -12.24
N PRO A 371 -21.08 -10.30 -13.12
CA PRO A 371 -21.81 -9.10 -13.45
C PRO A 371 -22.37 -8.40 -12.21
N LEU A 372 -22.19 -7.11 -12.15
CA LEU A 372 -22.68 -6.18 -11.15
C LEU A 372 -23.65 -5.21 -11.83
N SER A 373 -24.75 -4.89 -11.18
CA SER A 373 -25.66 -3.81 -11.57
C SER A 373 -26.09 -3.03 -10.33
N GLY A 374 -26.54 -1.80 -10.52
CA GLY A 374 -26.94 -0.99 -9.38
C GLY A 374 -27.51 0.36 -9.76
N SER A 375 -27.79 1.13 -8.73
CA SER A 375 -28.22 2.52 -8.86
C SER A 375 -27.59 3.40 -7.80
N PHE A 376 -27.54 4.69 -8.07
CA PHE A 376 -27.08 5.67 -7.10
C PHE A 376 -27.94 6.93 -7.13
N THR A 377 -27.93 7.63 -5.99
CA THR A 377 -28.55 8.95 -5.85
C THR A 377 -27.67 9.86 -5.02
N PHE A 378 -27.70 11.14 -5.33
CA PHE A 378 -27.12 12.14 -4.42
C PHE A 378 -28.22 12.68 -3.52
N ALA A 379 -27.90 12.95 -2.26
CA ALA A 379 -28.82 13.57 -1.33
C ALA A 379 -29.31 14.92 -1.88
N ASN A 380 -30.62 15.14 -1.96
CA ASN A 380 -31.19 16.36 -2.51
C ASN A 380 -30.92 17.54 -1.58
N SER A 381 -30.55 18.69 -2.16
CA SER A 381 -30.42 19.96 -1.45
C SER A 381 -31.77 20.30 -0.78
N GLY A 382 -31.83 20.25 0.54
CA GLY A 382 -33.03 20.55 1.31
C GLY A 382 -33.41 19.51 2.37
N SER A 383 -32.78 18.36 2.40
CA SER A 383 -32.86 17.41 3.51
C SER A 383 -31.96 17.82 4.66
N SER A 384 -32.35 17.55 5.90
CA SER A 384 -31.48 17.70 7.08
C SER A 384 -30.25 16.77 7.05
N THR A 385 -30.22 15.86 6.09
CA THR A 385 -29.18 14.84 5.87
C THR A 385 -28.34 15.14 4.62
N ASN A 386 -28.31 16.39 4.16
CA ASN A 386 -27.59 16.76 2.95
C ASN A 386 -26.22 17.35 3.25
N PHE A 387 -25.18 16.64 2.84
CA PHE A 387 -23.83 17.18 2.82
C PHE A 387 -23.26 17.13 1.40
N ASN A 388 -22.35 18.06 1.08
CA ASN A 388 -21.72 18.13 -0.24
C ASN A 388 -21.09 16.78 -0.61
N GLY A 389 -21.47 16.24 -1.76
CA GLY A 389 -20.93 15.00 -2.29
C GLY A 389 -21.44 13.71 -1.62
N ARG A 390 -22.33 13.78 -0.62
CA ARG A 390 -22.96 12.59 -0.07
C ARG A 390 -23.93 12.00 -1.07
N GLY A 391 -23.83 10.70 -1.25
CA GLY A 391 -24.78 9.90 -2.03
C GLY A 391 -25.01 8.54 -1.43
N GLU A 392 -26.06 7.88 -1.92
CA GLU A 392 -26.41 6.51 -1.58
C GLU A 392 -26.38 5.67 -2.85
N MET A 393 -26.00 4.42 -2.69
CA MET A 393 -25.82 3.47 -3.80
C MET A 393 -26.37 2.11 -3.41
N THR A 394 -27.00 1.44 -4.35
CA THR A 394 -27.36 0.02 -4.22
C THR A 394 -26.59 -0.76 -5.29
N LEU A 395 -25.85 -1.77 -4.88
CA LEU A 395 -25.13 -2.68 -5.76
C LEU A 395 -25.71 -4.08 -5.62
N ASN A 396 -26.08 -4.71 -6.73
CA ASN A 396 -26.42 -6.12 -6.77
C ASN A 396 -25.13 -6.91 -6.94
N LEU A 397 -24.49 -7.21 -5.83
CA LEU A 397 -23.27 -8.00 -5.77
C LEU A 397 -23.54 -9.48 -6.04
N PRO A 398 -22.54 -10.26 -6.51
CA PRO A 398 -22.77 -11.61 -7.04
C PRO A 398 -23.41 -12.61 -6.05
N ASP A 399 -23.06 -12.54 -4.79
CA ASP A 399 -23.50 -13.52 -3.78
C ASP A 399 -24.68 -13.02 -2.91
N HIS A 400 -25.17 -11.79 -3.15
CA HIS A 400 -26.26 -11.20 -2.37
C HIS A 400 -27.52 -10.97 -3.21
N ALA A 401 -28.57 -11.74 -2.91
CA ALA A 401 -29.88 -11.54 -3.51
C ALA A 401 -30.62 -10.41 -2.77
N GLY A 402 -30.69 -9.23 -3.37
CA GLY A 402 -31.45 -8.12 -2.80
C GLY A 402 -30.75 -6.77 -2.90
N GLY A 403 -29.48 -6.80 -3.24
CA GLY A 403 -28.63 -5.61 -3.37
C GLY A 403 -28.13 -5.12 -2.01
N ASP A 404 -26.85 -4.86 -1.94
CA ASP A 404 -26.22 -4.23 -0.78
C ASP A 404 -26.31 -2.72 -0.93
N THR A 405 -26.46 -2.04 0.19
CA THR A 405 -26.60 -0.59 0.22
C THR A 405 -25.36 0.07 0.79
N PHE A 406 -24.94 1.15 0.15
CA PHE A 406 -23.75 1.91 0.49
C PHE A 406 -24.05 3.39 0.61
N VAL A 407 -23.29 4.06 1.45
CA VAL A 407 -23.19 5.50 1.47
C VAL A 407 -21.79 5.90 1.01
N PHE A 408 -21.69 6.96 0.22
CA PHE A 408 -20.42 7.47 -0.27
C PHE A 408 -20.32 8.98 -0.14
N TYR A 409 -19.09 9.49 -0.06
CA TYR A 409 -18.77 10.90 -0.06
C TYR A 409 -17.72 11.19 -1.12
N MET A 410 -18.06 11.99 -2.13
CA MET A 410 -17.13 12.39 -3.18
C MET A 410 -16.06 13.32 -2.62
N VAL A 411 -14.83 13.01 -2.91
CA VAL A 411 -13.65 13.89 -2.71
C VAL A 411 -13.43 14.75 -3.96
N SER A 412 -13.47 14.10 -5.10
CA SER A 412 -13.31 14.69 -6.43
C SER A 412 -14.14 13.90 -7.44
N PRO A 413 -14.30 14.34 -8.70
CA PRO A 413 -14.91 13.50 -9.73
C PRO A 413 -14.18 12.17 -9.99
N SER A 414 -12.98 12.01 -9.44
CA SER A 414 -12.15 10.80 -9.60
C SER A 414 -12.02 9.95 -8.33
N GLN A 415 -12.57 10.38 -7.19
CA GLN A 415 -12.41 9.66 -5.92
C GLN A 415 -13.62 9.87 -5.00
N ALA A 416 -14.04 8.80 -4.34
CA ALA A 416 -15.00 8.85 -3.24
C ALA A 416 -14.60 7.87 -2.13
N PHE A 417 -14.87 8.22 -0.89
CA PHE A 417 -14.92 7.28 0.22
C PHE A 417 -16.28 6.61 0.28
N VAL A 418 -16.32 5.34 0.60
CA VAL A 418 -17.53 4.53 0.58
C VAL A 418 -17.59 3.60 1.78
N MET A 419 -18.79 3.36 2.27
CA MET A 419 -19.06 2.43 3.37
C MET A 419 -20.41 1.76 3.12
N GLU A 420 -20.48 0.47 3.38
CA GLU A 420 -21.74 -0.26 3.41
C GLU A 420 -22.58 0.18 4.60
N ASN A 421 -23.87 0.40 4.40
CA ASN A 421 -24.78 0.93 5.43
C ASN A 421 -25.94 0.00 5.76
N ASP A 422 -25.91 -1.23 5.29
CA ASP A 422 -26.83 -2.29 5.74
C ASP A 422 -26.17 -3.21 6.79
N SER A 423 -26.83 -4.30 7.13
CA SER A 423 -26.34 -5.22 8.16
C SER A 423 -25.75 -6.51 7.59
N VAL A 424 -25.56 -6.59 6.27
CA VAL A 424 -25.08 -7.82 5.60
C VAL A 424 -23.59 -7.94 5.79
N GLN A 425 -22.87 -6.86 5.51
CA GLN A 425 -21.45 -6.76 5.74
C GLN A 425 -21.12 -5.41 6.40
N LEU A 426 -19.94 -5.31 6.99
CA LEU A 426 -19.36 -4.08 7.48
C LEU A 426 -18.09 -3.83 6.69
N THR A 427 -18.25 -3.30 5.50
CA THR A 427 -17.13 -3.01 4.59
C THR A 427 -17.05 -1.53 4.28
N SER A 428 -15.83 -1.05 4.09
CA SER A 428 -15.56 0.30 3.66
C SER A 428 -14.33 0.36 2.76
N GLY A 429 -14.17 1.46 2.04
CA GLY A 429 -13.05 1.66 1.14
C GLY A 429 -13.22 2.86 0.21
N VAL A 430 -12.79 2.69 -1.04
CA VAL A 430 -12.71 3.80 -2.00
C VAL A 430 -13.28 3.43 -3.37
N PHE A 431 -13.79 4.45 -4.07
CA PHE A 431 -13.99 4.43 -5.51
C PHE A 431 -12.93 5.31 -6.16
N LEU A 432 -12.27 4.81 -7.19
CA LEU A 432 -11.24 5.51 -7.96
C LEU A 432 -11.61 5.49 -9.45
N ASN A 433 -11.56 6.65 -10.09
CA ASN A 433 -11.87 6.76 -11.52
C ASN A 433 -10.83 5.98 -12.35
N GLN A 434 -11.31 5.11 -13.22
CA GLN A 434 -10.47 4.30 -14.09
C GLN A 434 -10.06 5.08 -15.32
N THR A 435 -8.75 5.10 -15.61
CA THR A 435 -8.17 5.81 -16.76
C THR A 435 -7.20 4.93 -17.54
N GLY A 436 -7.01 5.23 -18.84
CA GLY A 436 -6.00 4.57 -19.66
C GLY A 436 -6.43 3.25 -20.33
N GLY A 437 -7.71 2.88 -20.20
CA GLY A 437 -8.24 1.71 -20.90
C GLY A 437 -8.41 1.93 -22.44
N PRO A 438 -8.69 0.91 -23.24
CA PRO A 438 -8.76 -0.51 -22.83
C PRO A 438 -7.39 -1.10 -22.49
N PHE A 439 -7.36 -2.00 -21.52
CA PHE A 439 -6.14 -2.59 -21.00
C PHE A 439 -5.76 -3.90 -21.71
N THR A 440 -4.46 -4.12 -21.85
CA THR A 440 -3.88 -5.32 -22.44
C THR A 440 -2.74 -5.82 -21.54
N THR A 441 -2.14 -6.97 -21.87
CA THR A 441 -0.95 -7.43 -21.15
C THR A 441 0.19 -6.42 -21.16
N ALA A 442 0.30 -5.60 -22.21
CA ALA A 442 1.30 -4.54 -22.32
C ALA A 442 1.01 -3.35 -21.38
N SER A 443 -0.22 -3.23 -20.86
CA SER A 443 -0.56 -2.20 -19.87
C SER A 443 0.05 -2.46 -18.49
N LEU A 444 0.44 -3.71 -18.19
CA LEU A 444 1.16 -4.08 -16.98
C LEU A 444 2.64 -4.32 -17.35
N ALA A 445 3.45 -3.25 -17.31
CA ALA A 445 4.86 -3.29 -17.64
C ALA A 445 5.65 -2.31 -16.77
N GLY A 446 6.74 -2.78 -16.17
CA GLY A 446 7.59 -1.99 -15.27
C GLY A 446 7.67 -2.59 -13.86
N ASP A 447 8.22 -1.82 -12.95
CA ASP A 447 8.41 -2.20 -11.56
C ASP A 447 7.26 -1.61 -10.72
N TYR A 448 6.64 -2.48 -9.92
CA TYR A 448 5.50 -2.12 -9.06
C TYR A 448 5.83 -2.44 -7.61
N GLY A 449 5.58 -1.49 -6.72
CA GLY A 449 5.40 -1.74 -5.31
C GLY A 449 4.05 -2.42 -5.08
N LEU A 450 3.98 -3.28 -4.08
CA LEU A 450 2.77 -4.03 -3.74
C LEU A 450 2.66 -4.12 -2.23
N GLU A 451 1.50 -3.80 -1.71
CA GLU A 451 1.09 -4.11 -0.34
C GLU A 451 -0.26 -4.80 -0.37
N PHE A 452 -0.44 -5.79 0.46
CA PHE A 452 -1.75 -6.29 0.81
C PHE A 452 -1.77 -6.82 2.24
N SER A 453 -2.91 -6.62 2.88
CA SER A 453 -3.16 -7.07 4.24
C SER A 453 -4.50 -7.79 4.32
N GLY A 454 -4.57 -8.74 5.22
CA GLY A 454 -5.78 -9.53 5.41
C GLY A 454 -5.61 -10.61 6.45
N ASN A 455 -6.43 -11.66 6.33
CA ASN A 455 -6.44 -12.74 7.29
C ASN A 455 -6.40 -14.11 6.62
N GLU A 456 -5.64 -15.03 7.21
CA GLU A 456 -5.72 -16.46 6.99
C GLU A 456 -6.54 -17.08 8.13
N GLY A 457 -7.83 -17.30 7.90
CA GLY A 457 -8.75 -17.67 8.99
C GLY A 457 -8.87 -16.54 10.03
N SER A 458 -8.37 -16.77 11.25
CA SER A 458 -8.33 -15.76 12.32
C SER A 458 -6.99 -15.06 12.47
N VAL A 459 -6.02 -15.36 11.61
CA VAL A 459 -4.63 -14.89 11.69
C VAL A 459 -4.40 -13.77 10.72
N ARG A 460 -3.83 -12.66 11.18
CA ARG A 460 -3.46 -11.54 10.33
C ARG A 460 -2.19 -11.86 9.54
N VAL A 461 -2.19 -11.51 8.26
CA VAL A 461 -1.05 -11.63 7.35
C VAL A 461 -0.89 -10.31 6.60
N ASP A 462 0.31 -9.77 6.65
CA ASP A 462 0.66 -8.52 5.97
C ASP A 462 1.86 -8.77 5.06
N LEU A 463 1.79 -8.29 3.83
CA LEU A 463 2.84 -8.41 2.84
C LEU A 463 3.14 -7.05 2.22
N SER A 464 4.44 -6.78 2.06
CA SER A 464 4.94 -5.64 1.28
C SER A 464 6.03 -6.14 0.35
N GLY A 465 6.10 -5.60 -0.84
CA GLY A 465 7.13 -6.05 -1.76
C GLY A 465 7.15 -5.34 -3.10
N GLN A 466 7.91 -5.91 -3.99
CA GLN A 466 8.12 -5.40 -5.34
C GLN A 466 8.09 -6.53 -6.35
N PHE A 467 7.56 -6.26 -7.54
CA PHE A 467 7.71 -7.14 -8.69
C PHE A 467 7.88 -6.35 -9.99
N THR A 468 8.59 -6.98 -10.94
CA THR A 468 8.71 -6.49 -12.31
C THR A 468 7.69 -7.20 -13.18
N ALA A 469 6.88 -6.45 -13.92
CA ALA A 469 5.98 -6.99 -14.94
C ALA A 469 6.56 -6.79 -16.35
N SER A 470 6.53 -7.84 -17.15
CA SER A 470 7.21 -7.87 -18.46
C SER A 470 6.47 -7.17 -19.61
N GLY A 471 5.19 -6.80 -19.44
CA GLY A 471 4.32 -6.42 -20.56
C GLY A 471 3.88 -7.60 -21.45
N THR A 472 4.29 -8.83 -21.12
CA THR A 472 4.06 -10.03 -21.95
C THR A 472 3.57 -11.26 -21.17
N SER A 473 2.89 -11.04 -20.04
CA SER A 473 2.27 -12.06 -19.17
C SER A 473 3.19 -12.72 -18.13
N THR A 474 4.42 -12.26 -17.93
CA THR A 474 5.33 -12.84 -16.92
C THR A 474 5.77 -11.80 -15.89
N LEU A 475 6.06 -12.29 -14.68
CA LEU A 475 6.75 -11.55 -13.63
C LEU A 475 8.17 -12.11 -13.50
N PRO A 476 9.16 -11.55 -14.24
CA PRO A 476 10.51 -12.11 -14.31
C PRO A 476 11.33 -11.92 -13.02
N ALA A 477 10.97 -10.97 -12.20
CA ALA A 477 11.66 -10.64 -10.94
C ALA A 477 10.67 -10.11 -9.90
N GLY A 478 11.06 -10.15 -8.65
CA GLY A 478 10.35 -9.58 -7.51
C GLY A 478 10.70 -10.28 -6.22
N ALA A 479 10.38 -9.63 -5.12
CA ALA A 479 10.52 -10.21 -3.80
C ALA A 479 9.54 -9.56 -2.80
N LEU A 480 9.11 -10.34 -1.82
CA LEU A 480 8.17 -9.94 -0.79
C LEU A 480 8.78 -10.03 0.59
N ASP A 481 8.40 -9.13 1.44
CA ASP A 481 8.55 -9.18 2.88
C ASP A 481 7.19 -9.54 3.48
N ILE A 482 7.13 -10.55 4.33
CA ILE A 482 5.90 -11.15 4.83
C ILE A 482 5.96 -11.19 6.35
N ASN A 483 4.91 -10.71 7.00
CA ASN A 483 4.69 -10.89 8.44
C ASN A 483 3.37 -11.63 8.66
N ASN A 484 3.46 -12.77 9.33
CA ASN A 484 2.31 -13.63 9.64
C ASN A 484 2.26 -13.89 11.15
N GLU A 485 1.11 -13.68 11.78
CA GLU A 485 0.94 -13.72 13.23
C GLU A 485 1.07 -15.13 13.88
N ASP A 486 0.85 -16.23 13.15
CA ASP A 486 0.42 -17.47 13.81
C ASP A 486 1.18 -18.77 13.50
N LEU A 487 2.47 -18.77 13.37
CA LEU A 487 3.18 -20.05 13.26
C LEU A 487 4.18 -20.25 14.41
N PRO A 488 3.80 -20.97 15.49
CA PRO A 488 4.71 -21.22 16.63
C PRO A 488 5.97 -22.02 16.27
N SER A 489 6.08 -22.53 15.06
CA SER A 489 7.20 -23.36 14.58
C SER A 489 7.91 -22.82 13.33
N VAL A 490 7.48 -21.69 12.75
CA VAL A 490 8.08 -21.07 11.56
C VAL A 490 8.39 -19.61 11.90
N PRO A 491 9.47 -18.98 11.38
CA PRO A 491 9.69 -17.55 11.58
C PRO A 491 8.47 -16.80 11.06
N PHE A 492 7.91 -15.94 11.89
CA PHE A 492 6.75 -15.09 11.58
C PHE A 492 7.03 -14.09 10.47
N VAL A 493 8.29 -13.86 10.17
CA VAL A 493 8.79 -12.84 9.27
C VAL A 493 9.67 -13.48 8.22
N PHE A 494 9.29 -13.34 6.95
CA PHE A 494 10.10 -13.74 5.81
C PHE A 494 10.61 -12.50 5.10
N SER A 495 11.92 -12.26 5.16
CA SER A 495 12.53 -11.14 4.44
C SER A 495 13.01 -11.55 3.06
N ASN A 496 12.80 -10.64 2.10
CA ASN A 496 13.34 -10.78 0.75
C ASN A 496 13.01 -12.12 0.10
N SER A 497 11.76 -12.58 0.26
CA SER A 497 11.28 -13.84 -0.32
C SER A 497 11.11 -13.68 -1.83
N PRO A 498 11.97 -14.32 -2.67
CA PRO A 498 11.93 -14.10 -4.10
C PRO A 498 10.65 -14.67 -4.72
N ILE A 499 10.07 -13.92 -5.66
CA ILE A 499 8.95 -14.36 -6.49
C ILE A 499 9.49 -15.36 -7.53
N SER A 500 8.79 -16.46 -7.70
CA SER A 500 9.06 -17.47 -8.71
C SER A 500 7.78 -17.91 -9.42
N ASN A 501 7.91 -18.37 -10.68
CA ASN A 501 6.79 -18.77 -11.53
C ASN A 501 5.69 -17.69 -11.63
N GLY A 502 6.09 -16.42 -11.60
CA GLY A 502 5.17 -15.30 -11.66
C GLY A 502 4.59 -15.11 -13.06
N SER A 503 3.27 -15.00 -13.12
CA SER A 503 2.54 -14.74 -14.36
C SER A 503 1.28 -13.92 -14.12
N TYR A 504 0.81 -13.25 -15.16
CA TYR A 504 -0.45 -12.51 -15.14
C TYR A 504 -1.21 -12.64 -16.46
N THR A 505 -2.51 -12.41 -16.39
CA THR A 505 -3.39 -12.36 -17.58
C THR A 505 -4.32 -11.16 -17.47
N ILE A 506 -4.77 -10.65 -18.60
CA ILE A 506 -5.89 -9.71 -18.67
C ILE A 506 -7.11 -10.50 -19.11
N ALA A 507 -8.07 -10.66 -18.21
CA ALA A 507 -9.29 -11.44 -18.45
C ALA A 507 -10.38 -10.59 -19.13
N ASP A 508 -10.46 -9.30 -18.79
CA ASP A 508 -11.35 -8.32 -19.42
C ASP A 508 -10.61 -6.98 -19.57
N GLY A 509 -10.23 -6.67 -20.79
CA GLY A 509 -9.49 -5.44 -21.08
C GLY A 509 -10.34 -4.17 -20.99
N LYS A 510 -11.68 -4.26 -21.07
CA LYS A 510 -12.57 -3.11 -20.88
C LYS A 510 -12.72 -2.79 -19.40
N ALA A 511 -13.02 -3.78 -18.58
CA ALA A 511 -13.10 -3.64 -17.13
C ALA A 511 -11.72 -3.45 -16.48
N GLY A 512 -10.62 -3.71 -17.22
CA GLY A 512 -9.27 -3.67 -16.66
C GLY A 512 -8.99 -4.79 -15.66
N ARG A 513 -9.78 -5.88 -15.70
CA ARG A 513 -9.64 -7.01 -14.80
C ARG A 513 -8.63 -8.03 -15.32
N GLY A 514 -7.76 -8.47 -14.45
CA GLY A 514 -6.78 -9.51 -14.72
C GLY A 514 -6.54 -10.41 -13.52
N THR A 515 -5.62 -11.36 -13.69
CA THR A 515 -5.15 -12.23 -12.61
C THR A 515 -3.64 -12.21 -12.53
N ILE A 516 -3.11 -12.28 -11.31
CA ILE A 516 -1.69 -12.45 -11.02
C ILE A 516 -1.53 -13.72 -10.19
N THR A 517 -0.53 -14.53 -10.51
CA THR A 517 -0.15 -15.70 -9.73
C THR A 517 1.37 -15.76 -9.60
N PHE A 518 1.85 -16.13 -8.42
CA PHE A 518 3.27 -16.38 -8.17
C PHE A 518 3.49 -17.30 -6.96
N LYS A 519 4.74 -17.70 -6.76
CA LYS A 519 5.20 -18.45 -5.58
C LYS A 519 6.33 -17.69 -4.90
N CYS A 520 6.33 -17.73 -3.57
CA CYS A 520 7.43 -17.26 -2.73
C CYS A 520 7.57 -18.19 -1.50
N ALA A 521 8.43 -17.85 -0.54
CA ALA A 521 8.63 -18.67 0.68
C ALA A 521 7.34 -18.83 1.51
N GLY A 522 6.43 -17.86 1.47
CA GLY A 522 5.12 -17.93 2.15
C GLY A 522 4.10 -18.83 1.46
N GLY A 523 4.36 -19.34 0.26
CA GLY A 523 3.41 -20.21 -0.44
C GLY A 523 3.17 -19.84 -1.90
N SER A 524 1.99 -20.21 -2.38
CA SER A 524 1.47 -19.81 -3.71
C SER A 524 0.35 -18.80 -3.51
N PHE A 525 0.39 -17.72 -4.26
CA PHE A 525 -0.58 -16.63 -4.19
C PHE A 525 -1.30 -16.46 -5.52
N GLY A 526 -2.60 -16.20 -5.46
CA GLY A 526 -3.45 -15.93 -6.60
C GLY A 526 -4.34 -14.72 -6.33
N PHE A 527 -4.21 -13.70 -7.18
CA PHE A 527 -4.96 -12.45 -7.08
C PHE A 527 -5.78 -12.19 -8.33
N THR A 528 -6.95 -11.61 -8.15
CA THR A 528 -7.62 -10.83 -9.16
C THR A 528 -7.26 -9.37 -8.95
N PHE A 529 -6.99 -8.64 -10.03
CA PHE A 529 -6.74 -7.21 -9.95
C PHE A 529 -7.63 -6.43 -10.91
N TYR A 530 -7.80 -5.14 -10.60
CA TYR A 530 -8.52 -4.17 -11.41
C TYR A 530 -7.67 -2.93 -11.59
N PHE A 531 -7.33 -2.59 -12.85
CA PHE A 531 -6.57 -1.37 -13.14
C PHE A 531 -7.37 -0.13 -12.77
N VAL A 532 -6.78 0.74 -11.98
CA VAL A 532 -7.17 2.15 -11.86
C VAL A 532 -6.58 2.91 -13.04
N SER A 533 -5.32 2.64 -13.35
CA SER A 533 -4.56 3.17 -14.48
C SER A 533 -3.43 2.20 -14.84
N PRO A 534 -2.67 2.40 -15.92
CA PRO A 534 -1.48 1.59 -16.19
C PRO A 534 -0.40 1.65 -15.11
N THR A 535 -0.49 2.61 -14.19
CA THR A 535 0.48 2.79 -13.08
C THR A 535 -0.04 2.39 -11.72
N GLN A 536 -1.33 2.02 -11.61
CA GLN A 536 -1.96 1.67 -10.35
C GLN A 536 -3.07 0.65 -10.56
N PHE A 537 -3.17 -0.35 -9.70
CA PHE A 537 -4.28 -1.28 -9.67
C PHE A 537 -4.59 -1.78 -8.26
N LEU A 538 -5.84 -2.09 -8.02
CA LEU A 538 -6.32 -2.70 -6.79
C LEU A 538 -6.26 -4.22 -6.92
N VAL A 539 -5.92 -4.91 -5.84
CA VAL A 539 -5.82 -6.38 -5.81
C VAL A 539 -6.79 -6.96 -4.77
N ILE A 540 -7.31 -8.12 -5.07
CA ILE A 540 -8.06 -8.95 -4.15
C ILE A 540 -7.56 -10.38 -4.27
N GLU A 541 -7.31 -11.03 -3.15
CA GLU A 541 -6.85 -12.42 -3.17
C GLU A 541 -7.99 -13.37 -3.53
N THR A 542 -7.70 -14.29 -4.43
CA THR A 542 -8.65 -15.25 -4.99
C THR A 542 -8.12 -16.68 -4.94
N ASP A 543 -7.30 -16.99 -3.95
CA ASP A 543 -7.09 -18.37 -3.52
C ASP A 543 -7.89 -18.64 -2.23
N GLN A 544 -7.88 -19.87 -1.75
CA GLN A 544 -8.71 -20.27 -0.60
C GLN A 544 -8.01 -20.03 0.75
N THR A 545 -6.83 -19.44 0.75
CA THR A 545 -5.97 -19.40 1.93
C THR A 545 -6.15 -18.08 2.68
N PHE A 546 -6.15 -16.96 1.95
CA PHE A 546 -6.19 -15.62 2.53
C PHE A 546 -7.42 -14.85 2.07
N ILE A 547 -7.85 -13.89 2.88
CA ILE A 547 -8.88 -12.92 2.54
C ILE A 547 -8.23 -11.56 2.69
N SER A 548 -7.74 -11.02 1.59
CA SER A 548 -6.99 -9.77 1.58
C SER A 548 -7.37 -8.87 0.41
N THR A 549 -7.21 -7.58 0.63
CA THR A 549 -7.17 -6.56 -0.41
C THR A 549 -5.86 -5.80 -0.33
N GLY A 550 -5.50 -5.15 -1.41
CA GLY A 550 -4.30 -4.35 -1.45
C GLY A 550 -4.24 -3.47 -2.69
N ILE A 551 -3.10 -2.84 -2.85
CA ILE A 551 -2.81 -1.92 -3.94
C ILE A 551 -1.43 -2.22 -4.50
N ALA A 552 -1.28 -2.01 -5.79
CA ALA A 552 0.04 -2.00 -6.42
C ALA A 552 0.20 -0.72 -7.25
N GLU A 553 1.32 -0.06 -7.06
CA GLU A 553 1.66 1.18 -7.74
C GLU A 553 3.03 1.10 -8.39
N ILE A 554 3.17 1.82 -9.51
CA ILE A 554 4.43 1.89 -10.22
C ILE A 554 5.50 2.56 -9.35
N GLN A 555 6.67 1.97 -9.31
CA GLN A 555 7.80 2.52 -8.58
C GLN A 555 8.48 3.66 -9.35
N PRO A 556 9.13 4.60 -8.67
CA PRO A 556 9.98 5.58 -9.34
C PRO A 556 11.12 4.83 -10.05
N ILE A 557 11.46 5.27 -11.26
CA ILE A 557 12.67 4.76 -11.93
C ILE A 557 13.86 5.13 -11.04
N VAL A 558 14.49 4.12 -10.47
CA VAL A 558 15.75 4.31 -9.73
C VAL A 558 16.86 4.55 -10.77
N PRO A 559 17.49 5.74 -10.79
CA PRO A 559 18.40 6.14 -11.86
C PRO A 559 19.70 5.32 -11.88
#